data_ec102ba8daf48712530c50da588ebc5e
#
_entry.id   ec102ba8daf48712530c50da588ebc5e
#
_cell.length_a   1.000
_cell.length_b   1.000
_cell.length_c   1.000
_cell.angle_alpha   90.00
_cell.angle_beta   90.00
_cell.angle_gamma   90.00
#
_symmetry.space_group_name_H-M   'P 1'
#
loop_
_entity.id
_entity.type
_entity.pdbx_description
1 polymer ?
#
loop_
_entity_poly.entity_id
_entity_poly.type
_entity_poly.pdbx_seq_one_letter_code
_entity_poly.pdbx_strand_id
1 'polypeptide(L)'
;MSFNFEKYASKGNEFVNSIAEDLNVPKEKAGRIIRAVFHALRNRISHEESFQLIAQLPMALKGAYVDGWKFDKDFNRIIHLADFLDEIRKEDGELASYDFGNDTKAKHAVVTVFKALGRFVSEGEMEDIMATLPKELKMFIKKDVVGNRVVF
;
A
#
# COMPACT_ATOMS: atom_id res chain seq x y z
N MET A 1 -24.54 -6.78 -9.78
CA MET A 1 -23.59 -6.84 -8.66
C MET A 1 -24.14 -7.71 -7.55
N SER A 2 -23.35 -8.66 -7.08
CA SER A 2 -23.74 -9.52 -5.97
C SER A 2 -23.16 -8.95 -4.67
N PHE A 3 -23.98 -8.88 -3.61
CA PHE A 3 -23.55 -8.43 -2.30
C PHE A 3 -23.03 -9.60 -1.44
N ASN A 4 -22.11 -10.35 -2.00
CA ASN A 4 -21.47 -11.44 -1.26
C ASN A 4 -20.26 -10.92 -0.49
N PHE A 5 -20.50 -10.45 0.74
CA PHE A 5 -19.46 -9.87 1.58
C PHE A 5 -18.41 -10.89 2.03
N GLU A 6 -18.78 -12.15 2.14
CA GLU A 6 -17.83 -13.20 2.51
C GLU A 6 -16.74 -13.34 1.45
N LYS A 7 -17.09 -13.23 0.18
CA LYS A 7 -16.14 -13.26 -0.94
C LYS A 7 -15.15 -12.11 -0.84
N TYR A 8 -15.64 -10.91 -0.54
CA TYR A 8 -14.80 -9.72 -0.42
C TYR A 8 -13.87 -9.82 0.80
N ALA A 9 -14.40 -10.29 1.93
CA ALA A 9 -13.62 -10.51 3.14
C ALA A 9 -12.54 -11.58 2.92
N SER A 10 -12.89 -12.67 2.25
CA SER A 10 -11.95 -13.74 1.95
C SER A 10 -10.78 -13.22 1.11
N LYS A 11 -11.06 -12.44 0.09
CA LYS A 11 -10.02 -11.86 -0.77
C LYS A 11 -9.13 -10.88 -0.02
N GLY A 12 -9.71 -10.08 0.86
CA GLY A 12 -8.96 -9.18 1.74
C GLY A 12 -8.05 -9.96 2.68
N ASN A 13 -8.55 -11.04 3.27
CA ASN A 13 -7.75 -11.90 4.16
C ASN A 13 -6.61 -12.59 3.40
N GLU A 14 -6.83 -13.01 2.17
CA GLU A 14 -5.78 -13.58 1.33
C GLU A 14 -4.65 -12.57 1.10
N PHE A 15 -5.00 -11.32 0.86
CA PHE A 15 -4.01 -10.25 0.69
C PHE A 15 -3.17 -10.06 1.95
N VAL A 16 -3.82 -9.96 3.11
CA VAL A 16 -3.11 -9.81 4.39
C VAL A 16 -2.20 -11.03 4.64
N ASN A 17 -2.71 -12.23 4.41
CA ASN A 17 -1.95 -13.46 4.59
C ASN A 17 -0.71 -13.50 3.67
N SER A 18 -0.87 -13.08 2.43
CA SER A 18 0.23 -13.02 1.46
C SER A 18 1.38 -12.14 1.98
N ILE A 19 1.06 -10.99 2.52
CA ILE A 19 2.07 -10.08 3.07
C ILE A 19 2.67 -10.64 4.35
N ALA A 20 1.85 -11.21 5.23
CA ALA A 20 2.33 -11.84 6.46
C ALA A 20 3.35 -12.94 6.16
N GLU A 21 3.09 -13.76 5.15
CA GLU A 21 4.00 -14.81 4.72
C GLU A 21 5.29 -14.24 4.12
N ASP A 22 5.16 -13.27 3.21
CA ASP A 22 6.32 -12.67 2.54
C ASP A 22 7.27 -11.98 3.53
N LEU A 23 6.72 -11.35 4.57
CA LEU A 23 7.51 -10.67 5.58
C LEU A 23 7.84 -11.55 6.79
N ASN A 24 7.25 -12.74 6.85
CA ASN A 24 7.38 -13.66 7.98
C ASN A 24 7.00 -12.97 9.31
N VAL A 25 5.79 -12.40 9.34
CA VAL A 25 5.25 -11.68 10.49
C VAL A 25 3.83 -12.15 10.80
N PRO A 26 3.33 -11.89 12.01
CA PRO A 26 1.92 -12.18 12.33
C PRO A 26 0.98 -11.34 11.47
N LYS A 27 -0.25 -11.84 11.27
CA LYS A 27 -1.29 -11.16 10.49
C LYS A 27 -1.60 -9.75 11.01
N GLU A 28 -1.61 -9.57 12.31
CA GLU A 28 -1.89 -8.28 12.94
C GLU A 28 -0.85 -7.24 12.54
N LYS A 29 0.40 -7.64 12.52
CA LYS A 29 1.49 -6.76 12.07
C LYS A 29 1.38 -6.46 10.58
N ALA A 30 1.10 -7.46 9.76
CA ALA A 30 0.88 -7.28 8.32
C ALA A 30 -0.27 -6.30 8.06
N GLY A 31 -1.38 -6.43 8.79
CA GLY A 31 -2.52 -5.52 8.68
C GLY A 31 -2.15 -4.07 9.00
N ARG A 32 -1.38 -3.85 10.07
CA ARG A 32 -0.91 -2.51 10.42
C ARG A 32 0.00 -1.93 9.35
N ILE A 33 0.87 -2.75 8.78
CA ILE A 33 1.79 -2.32 7.70
C ILE A 33 1.00 -1.87 6.47
N ILE A 34 0.01 -2.67 6.05
CA ILE A 34 -0.85 -2.33 4.91
C ILE A 34 -1.56 -1.01 5.16
N ARG A 35 -2.18 -0.87 6.33
CA ARG A 35 -2.91 0.32 6.70
C ARG A 35 -2.01 1.56 6.69
N ALA A 36 -0.84 1.46 7.28
CA ALA A 36 0.11 2.58 7.34
C ALA A 36 0.59 2.99 5.94
N VAL A 37 0.90 2.03 5.07
CA VAL A 37 1.33 2.31 3.70
C VAL A 37 0.20 3.00 2.91
N PHE A 38 -1.02 2.48 2.98
CA PHE A 38 -2.16 3.06 2.27
C PHE A 38 -2.48 4.47 2.77
N HIS A 39 -2.46 4.67 4.08
CA HIS A 39 -2.81 5.97 4.66
C HIS A 39 -1.71 7.02 4.45
N ALA A 40 -0.43 6.60 4.48
CA ALA A 40 0.66 7.48 4.11
C ALA A 40 0.54 7.91 2.64
N LEU A 41 0.19 6.97 1.77
CA LEU A 41 0.04 7.26 0.35
C LEU A 41 -1.09 8.27 0.11
N ARG A 42 -2.28 8.06 0.72
CA ARG A 42 -3.41 8.97 0.55
C ARG A 42 -3.14 10.38 1.09
N ASN A 43 -2.21 10.51 2.03
CA ASN A 43 -1.82 11.80 2.58
C ASN A 43 -0.86 12.56 1.67
N ARG A 44 -0.27 11.89 0.68
CA ARG A 44 0.82 12.42 -0.14
C ARG A 44 0.53 12.50 -1.63
N ILE A 45 -0.62 12.04 -2.07
CA ILE A 45 -1.06 12.17 -3.46
C ILE A 45 -2.37 12.95 -3.49
N SER A 46 -2.75 13.46 -4.67
CA SER A 46 -3.98 14.23 -4.80
C SER A 46 -5.20 13.34 -4.57
N HIS A 47 -6.33 13.94 -4.23
CA HIS A 47 -7.59 13.20 -4.08
C HIS A 47 -7.95 12.47 -5.38
N GLU A 48 -7.73 13.14 -6.52
CA GLU A 48 -7.99 12.55 -7.83
C GLU A 48 -7.13 11.30 -8.07
N GLU A 49 -5.83 11.38 -7.75
CA GLU A 49 -4.92 10.24 -7.84
C GLU A 49 -5.36 9.12 -6.90
N SER A 50 -5.80 9.45 -5.69
CA SER A 50 -6.34 8.46 -4.76
C SER A 50 -7.58 7.78 -5.32
N PHE A 51 -8.49 8.52 -5.93
CA PHE A 51 -9.68 7.90 -6.53
C PHE A 51 -9.33 6.95 -7.67
N GLN A 52 -8.35 7.29 -8.48
CA GLN A 52 -7.85 6.40 -9.53
C GLN A 52 -7.27 5.12 -8.94
N LEU A 53 -6.50 5.25 -7.87
CA LEU A 53 -5.93 4.11 -7.16
C LEU A 53 -7.03 3.22 -6.55
N ILE A 54 -7.98 3.82 -5.83
CA ILE A 54 -9.09 3.11 -5.20
C ILE A 54 -9.88 2.30 -6.24
N ALA A 55 -10.10 2.87 -7.41
CA ALA A 55 -10.85 2.19 -8.47
C ALA A 55 -10.24 0.84 -8.86
N GLN A 56 -8.93 0.67 -8.70
CA GLN A 56 -8.20 -0.54 -9.08
C GLN A 56 -8.10 -1.57 -7.95
N LEU A 57 -8.40 -1.18 -6.71
CA LEU A 57 -8.22 -2.07 -5.56
C LEU A 57 -9.37 -3.09 -5.43
N PRO A 58 -9.09 -4.30 -4.93
CA PRO A 58 -10.15 -5.22 -4.48
C PRO A 58 -11.03 -4.54 -3.42
N MET A 59 -12.29 -4.97 -3.33
CA MET A 59 -13.32 -4.30 -2.53
C MET A 59 -12.91 -4.08 -1.06
N ALA A 60 -12.37 -5.08 -0.40
CA ALA A 60 -11.96 -4.94 1.01
C ALA A 60 -10.82 -3.93 1.17
N LEU A 61 -9.93 -3.86 0.20
CA LEU A 61 -8.81 -2.93 0.22
C LEU A 61 -9.24 -1.49 -0.06
N LYS A 62 -10.31 -1.30 -0.85
CA LYS A 62 -10.93 0.01 -1.01
C LYS A 62 -11.35 0.57 0.35
N GLY A 63 -12.00 -0.28 1.16
CA GLY A 63 -12.42 0.09 2.50
C GLY A 63 -11.25 0.46 3.41
N ALA A 64 -10.20 -0.36 3.39
CA ALA A 64 -9.01 -0.09 4.19
C ALA A 64 -8.34 1.22 3.79
N TYR A 65 -8.32 1.53 2.50
CA TYR A 65 -7.71 2.76 1.99
C TYR A 65 -8.47 4.00 2.46
N VAL A 66 -9.81 3.98 2.44
CA VAL A 66 -10.62 5.17 2.76
C VAL A 66 -10.95 5.29 4.24
N ASP A 67 -10.76 4.24 5.03
CA ASP A 67 -11.12 4.25 6.44
C ASP A 67 -10.45 5.40 7.18
N GLY A 68 -11.25 6.21 7.88
CA GLY A 68 -10.76 7.34 8.65
C GLY A 68 -10.19 8.50 7.83
N TRP A 69 -10.41 8.54 6.52
CA TRP A 69 -9.86 9.58 5.66
C TRP A 69 -10.54 10.93 5.88
N LYS A 70 -9.73 11.98 6.07
CA LYS A 70 -10.21 13.36 6.25
C LYS A 70 -9.94 14.15 4.98
N PHE A 71 -10.98 14.38 4.19
CA PHE A 71 -10.88 15.06 2.90
C PHE A 71 -10.60 16.56 2.98
N ASP A 72 -10.85 17.17 4.12
CA ASP A 72 -10.63 18.60 4.35
C ASP A 72 -9.16 18.96 4.57
N LYS A 73 -8.30 17.95 4.65
CA LYS A 73 -6.87 18.13 4.91
C LYS A 73 -6.10 18.30 3.61
N ASP A 74 -5.30 19.35 3.53
CA ASP A 74 -4.39 19.56 2.41
C ASP A 74 -3.33 18.47 2.41
N PHE A 75 -2.92 18.06 1.21
CA PHE A 75 -1.85 17.09 1.07
C PHE A 75 -0.56 17.77 0.62
N ASN A 76 0.56 17.21 1.02
CA ASN A 76 1.88 17.60 0.52
C ASN A 76 2.42 16.46 -0.33
N ARG A 77 2.57 16.70 -1.63
CA ARG A 77 3.05 15.69 -2.55
C ARG A 77 4.44 15.20 -2.13
N ILE A 78 4.65 13.91 -2.18
CA ILE A 78 5.94 13.30 -1.83
C ILE A 78 6.97 13.67 -2.89
N ILE A 79 8.11 14.21 -2.43
CA ILE A 79 9.25 14.50 -3.29
C ILE A 79 10.31 13.42 -3.11
N HIS A 80 10.53 12.98 -1.88
CA HIS A 80 11.57 12.02 -1.55
C HIS A 80 11.03 10.78 -0.86
N LEU A 81 11.66 9.65 -1.14
CA LEU A 81 11.31 8.37 -0.50
C LEU A 81 11.42 8.45 1.03
N ALA A 82 12.45 9.14 1.53
CA ALA A 82 12.63 9.30 2.98
C ALA A 82 11.41 9.94 3.64
N ASP A 83 10.79 10.92 3.00
CA ASP A 83 9.59 11.59 3.51
C ASP A 83 8.40 10.62 3.57
N PHE A 84 8.31 9.74 2.59
CA PHE A 84 7.26 8.72 2.55
C PHE A 84 7.44 7.72 3.70
N LEU A 85 8.67 7.28 3.95
CA LEU A 85 8.94 6.37 5.07
C LEU A 85 8.62 7.02 6.42
N ASP A 86 8.92 8.30 6.58
CA ASP A 86 8.57 9.03 7.79
C ASP A 86 7.05 9.14 7.94
N GLU A 87 6.33 9.37 6.85
CA GLU A 87 4.87 9.44 6.88
C GLU A 87 4.25 8.09 7.27
N ILE A 88 4.80 6.99 6.77
CA ILE A 88 4.36 5.63 7.13
C ILE A 88 4.52 5.41 8.62
N ARG A 89 5.66 5.77 9.19
CA ARG A 89 5.91 5.61 10.63
C ARG A 89 4.96 6.46 11.45
N LYS A 90 4.68 7.67 10.99
CA LYS A 90 3.74 8.57 11.65
C LYS A 90 2.32 7.97 11.66
N GLU A 91 1.88 7.40 10.54
CA GLU A 91 0.58 6.75 10.45
C GLU A 91 0.50 5.50 11.34
N ASP A 92 1.57 4.76 11.47
CA ASP A 92 1.61 3.56 12.29
C ASP A 92 1.66 3.88 13.80
N GLY A 93 2.15 5.04 14.18
CA GLY A 93 2.13 5.53 15.55
C GLY A 93 3.09 4.81 16.48
N GLU A 94 2.59 4.41 17.65
CA GLU A 94 3.43 3.85 18.71
C GLU A 94 4.15 2.55 18.34
N LEU A 95 3.62 1.80 17.40
CA LEU A 95 4.20 0.53 16.96
C LEU A 95 5.15 0.68 15.76
N ALA A 96 5.43 1.91 15.34
CA ALA A 96 6.23 2.17 14.14
C ALA A 96 7.60 1.51 14.18
N SER A 97 8.31 1.59 15.30
CA SER A 97 9.64 0.98 15.43
C SER A 97 9.58 -0.54 15.33
N TYR A 98 8.54 -1.14 15.91
CA TYR A 98 8.33 -2.58 15.86
C TYR A 98 7.94 -3.04 14.45
N ASP A 99 7.01 -2.31 13.81
CA ASP A 99 6.45 -2.74 12.52
C ASP A 99 7.39 -2.47 11.36
N PHE A 100 8.10 -1.35 11.36
CA PHE A 100 8.92 -0.94 10.22
C PHE A 100 10.43 -0.99 10.48
N GLY A 101 10.86 -0.93 11.74
CA GLY A 101 12.27 -1.03 12.07
C GLY A 101 13.13 0.07 11.43
N ASN A 102 14.29 -0.33 10.90
CA ASN A 102 15.18 0.60 10.19
C ASN A 102 14.67 0.87 8.76
N ASP A 103 15.35 1.77 8.05
CA ASP A 103 14.95 2.15 6.68
C ASP A 103 14.95 0.97 5.70
N THR A 104 15.90 0.05 5.83
CA THR A 104 15.97 -1.13 4.98
C THR A 104 14.72 -2.00 5.14
N LYS A 105 14.30 -2.22 6.39
CA LYS A 105 13.08 -2.99 6.69
C LYS A 105 11.83 -2.26 6.23
N ALA A 106 11.78 -0.94 6.42
CA ALA A 106 10.65 -0.12 5.99
C ALA A 106 10.50 -0.15 4.47
N LYS A 107 11.59 -0.01 3.74
CA LYS A 107 11.60 -0.10 2.27
C LYS A 107 11.12 -1.47 1.81
N HIS A 108 11.60 -2.52 2.44
CA HIS A 108 11.19 -3.88 2.11
C HIS A 108 9.68 -4.07 2.33
N ALA A 109 9.14 -3.54 3.42
CA ALA A 109 7.71 -3.61 3.70
C ALA A 109 6.88 -2.91 2.62
N VAL A 110 7.29 -1.72 2.19
CA VAL A 110 6.61 -0.97 1.13
C VAL A 110 6.59 -1.77 -0.18
N VAL A 111 7.74 -2.26 -0.61
CA VAL A 111 7.85 -3.06 -1.84
C VAL A 111 6.99 -4.30 -1.75
N THR A 112 6.99 -4.97 -0.59
CA THR A 112 6.18 -6.17 -0.38
C THR A 112 4.69 -5.89 -0.56
N VAL A 113 4.19 -4.76 -0.04
CA VAL A 113 2.78 -4.38 -0.20
C VAL A 113 2.43 -4.21 -1.68
N PHE A 114 3.23 -3.47 -2.44
CA PHE A 114 2.96 -3.23 -3.86
C PHE A 114 3.14 -4.49 -4.70
N LYS A 115 4.12 -5.32 -4.38
CA LYS A 115 4.33 -6.60 -5.05
C LYS A 115 3.12 -7.52 -4.83
N ALA A 116 2.60 -7.56 -3.61
CA ALA A 116 1.39 -8.34 -3.30
C ALA A 116 0.18 -7.82 -4.09
N LEU A 117 0.02 -6.51 -4.23
CA LEU A 117 -1.07 -5.95 -5.04
C LEU A 117 -1.07 -6.52 -6.46
N GLY A 118 0.11 -6.70 -7.05
CA GLY A 118 0.23 -7.25 -8.40
C GLY A 118 -0.31 -8.66 -8.55
N ARG A 119 -0.48 -9.42 -7.46
CA ARG A 119 -1.07 -10.76 -7.47
C ARG A 119 -2.59 -10.75 -7.40
N PHE A 120 -3.18 -9.62 -6.98
CA PHE A 120 -4.62 -9.51 -6.71
C PHE A 120 -5.36 -8.61 -7.68
N VAL A 121 -4.64 -7.92 -8.56
CA VAL A 121 -5.21 -7.07 -9.60
C VAL A 121 -4.63 -7.48 -10.95
N SER A 122 -5.28 -7.06 -12.03
CA SER A 122 -4.78 -7.35 -13.38
C SER A 122 -3.52 -6.54 -13.68
N GLU A 123 -2.81 -6.95 -14.72
CA GLU A 123 -1.62 -6.23 -15.19
C GLU A 123 -1.95 -4.77 -15.55
N GLY A 124 -3.06 -4.56 -16.26
CA GLY A 124 -3.53 -3.20 -16.60
C GLY A 124 -3.88 -2.38 -15.37
N GLU A 125 -4.54 -3.00 -14.39
CA GLU A 125 -4.85 -2.33 -13.13
C GLU A 125 -3.57 -1.96 -12.37
N MET A 126 -2.58 -2.84 -12.38
CA MET A 126 -1.30 -2.54 -11.72
C MET A 126 -0.57 -1.39 -12.41
N GLU A 127 -0.60 -1.33 -13.73
CA GLU A 127 -0.04 -0.20 -14.49
C GLU A 127 -0.72 1.11 -14.08
N ASP A 128 -2.05 1.10 -13.95
CA ASP A 128 -2.81 2.27 -13.52
C ASP A 128 -2.46 2.69 -12.09
N ILE A 129 -2.30 1.73 -11.20
CA ILE A 129 -1.85 1.99 -9.83
C ILE A 129 -0.48 2.66 -9.83
N MET A 130 0.47 2.08 -10.57
CA MET A 130 1.83 2.63 -10.62
C MET A 130 1.85 4.04 -11.22
N ALA A 131 0.96 4.32 -12.17
CA ALA A 131 0.86 5.65 -12.78
C ALA A 131 0.41 6.74 -11.80
N THR A 132 -0.30 6.38 -10.72
CA THR A 132 -0.74 7.35 -9.71
C THR A 132 0.33 7.72 -8.71
N LEU A 133 1.42 6.94 -8.63
CA LEU A 133 2.44 7.12 -7.61
C LEU A 133 3.40 8.27 -7.92
N PRO A 134 3.91 8.96 -6.90
CA PRO A 134 4.99 9.93 -7.09
C PRO A 134 6.18 9.27 -7.77
N LYS A 135 6.86 10.03 -8.62
CA LYS A 135 7.93 9.50 -9.49
C LYS A 135 9.02 8.73 -8.73
N GLU A 136 9.53 9.27 -7.65
CA GLU A 136 10.60 8.64 -6.89
C GLU A 136 10.15 7.32 -6.27
N LEU A 137 8.93 7.29 -5.72
CA LEU A 137 8.35 6.07 -5.15
C LEU A 137 8.13 5.02 -6.23
N LYS A 138 7.56 5.44 -7.37
CA LYS A 138 7.34 4.56 -8.52
C LYS A 138 8.64 3.92 -9.00
N MET A 139 9.69 4.72 -9.15
CA MET A 139 10.99 4.23 -9.60
C MET A 139 11.61 3.26 -8.60
N PHE A 140 11.49 3.56 -7.32
CA PHE A 140 11.98 2.70 -6.26
C PHE A 140 11.30 1.33 -6.29
N ILE A 141 9.98 1.30 -6.37
CA ILE A 141 9.20 0.06 -6.41
C ILE A 141 9.53 -0.73 -7.68
N LYS A 142 9.55 -0.08 -8.84
CA LYS A 142 9.86 -0.74 -10.12
C LYS A 142 11.26 -1.33 -10.14
N LYS A 143 12.25 -0.62 -9.61
CA LYS A 143 13.62 -1.08 -9.57
C LYS A 143 13.76 -2.38 -8.80
N ASP A 144 13.15 -2.46 -7.62
CA ASP A 144 13.21 -3.66 -6.80
C ASP A 144 12.46 -4.83 -7.44
N VAL A 145 11.27 -4.55 -7.97
CA VAL A 145 10.43 -5.56 -8.60
C VAL A 145 11.08 -6.10 -9.88
N VAL A 146 11.63 -5.22 -10.72
CA VAL A 146 12.33 -5.63 -11.95
C VAL A 146 13.56 -6.47 -11.59
N GLY A 147 14.30 -6.10 -10.55
CA GLY A 147 15.42 -6.89 -10.05
C GLY A 147 15.02 -8.31 -9.65
N ASN A 148 13.76 -8.53 -9.28
CA ASN A 148 13.20 -9.84 -8.94
C ASN A 148 12.38 -10.45 -10.07
N ARG A 149 12.47 -9.90 -11.27
CA ARG A 149 11.79 -10.36 -12.49
C ARG A 149 10.25 -10.36 -12.39
N VAL A 150 9.70 -9.48 -11.59
CA VAL A 150 8.26 -9.24 -11.58
C VAL A 150 8.01 -8.02 -12.46
N VAL A 151 7.13 -8.14 -13.44
CA VAL A 151 6.82 -7.07 -14.38
C VAL A 151 5.43 -6.52 -14.05
N PHE A 152 5.36 -5.23 -13.84
CA PHE A 152 4.08 -4.53 -13.71
C PHE A 152 3.68 -3.94 -15.06
#